data_2aefe6e40cf9e34f783a611b47ec483b
#
_entry.id   2aefe6e40cf9e34f783a611b47ec483b
#
_cell.length_a   1.000
_cell.length_b   1.000
_cell.length_c   1.000
_cell.angle_alpha   90.00
_cell.angle_beta   90.00
_cell.angle_gamma   90.00
#
_symmetry.space_group_name_H-M   'P 1'
#
loop_
_entity.id
_entity.type
_entity.pdbx_description
1 polymer ?
#
loop_
_entity_poly.entity_id
_entity_poly.type
_entity_poly.pdbx_seq_one_letter_code
_entity_poly.pdbx_strand_id
1 'polypeptide(L)' 'MVAAATPENAMNEDVLNTSVRKFLKQVGVTSQREIEQAVRDAVQSGKLKGNEKLPAKMVLTIDKLGVRHEVSEEIELE' A
#
# COMPACT_ATOMS: atom_id res chain seq x y z
N MET A 1 -29.28 -13.57 22.21
CA MET A 1 -28.71 -13.35 21.90
C MET A 1 -27.82 -13.12 21.45
N VAL A 2 -27.78 -12.93 21.44
CA VAL A 2 -27.18 -12.63 20.98
C VAL A 2 -26.20 -12.29 20.66
N ALA A 3 -26.38 -12.43 20.52
CA ALA A 3 -25.51 -12.01 19.85
C ALA A 3 -24.54 -11.36 20.18
N ALA A 4 -25.00 -10.87 20.47
CA ALA A 4 -24.24 -9.99 20.86
C ALA A 4 -22.98 -10.28 21.34
N ALA A 5 -22.89 -11.06 22.08
CA ALA A 5 -21.67 -11.39 22.66
C ALA A 5 -20.58 -11.57 21.66
N THR A 6 -20.97 -11.91 20.53
CA THR A 6 -20.00 -12.20 19.51
C THR A 6 -19.06 -11.08 19.21
N PRO A 7 -19.55 -9.88 19.04
CA PRO A 7 -18.64 -8.82 18.65
C PRO A 7 -17.58 -8.55 19.68
N GLU A 8 -17.95 -8.55 20.90
CA GLU A 8 -16.96 -8.22 21.91
C GLU A 8 -15.87 -9.24 21.97
N ASN A 9 -16.17 -10.48 21.75
CA ASN A 9 -15.19 -11.52 21.80
C ASN A 9 -14.32 -11.52 20.57
N ALA A 10 -14.86 -11.06 19.50
CA ALA A 10 -14.23 -11.24 18.24
C ALA A 10 -13.27 -10.16 17.88
N MET A 11 -13.56 -8.91 18.24
CA MET A 11 -12.78 -7.86 17.66
C MET A 11 -12.81 -6.62 18.54
N ASN A 12 -11.69 -5.90 18.50
CA ASN A 12 -11.57 -4.58 19.12
C ASN A 12 -11.32 -3.60 17.98
N GLU A 13 -12.24 -2.64 17.83
CA GLU A 13 -12.16 -1.68 16.73
C GLU A 13 -10.91 -0.82 16.80
N ASP A 14 -10.50 -0.44 18.00
CA ASP A 14 -9.31 0.41 18.14
C ASP A 14 -8.05 -0.35 17.73
N VAL A 15 -7.96 -1.61 18.11
CA VAL A 15 -6.84 -2.44 17.73
C VAL A 15 -6.81 -2.65 16.22
N LEU A 16 -7.96 -2.90 15.63
CA LEU A 16 -8.05 -3.06 14.20
C LEU A 16 -7.57 -1.80 13.47
N ASN A 17 -8.08 -0.65 13.89
CA ASN A 17 -7.73 0.60 13.26
C ASN A 17 -6.22 0.88 13.36
N THR A 18 -5.66 0.69 14.54
CA THR A 18 -4.23 0.90 14.77
C THR A 18 -3.39 -0.04 13.93
N SER A 19 -3.80 -1.29 13.86
CA SER A 19 -3.09 -2.31 13.12
C SER A 19 -3.08 -2.01 11.62
N VAL A 20 -4.24 -1.60 11.09
CA VAL A 20 -4.36 -1.24 9.68
C VAL A 20 -3.48 -0.04 9.36
N ARG A 21 -3.51 0.99 10.20
CA ARG A 21 -2.69 2.17 9.98
C ARG A 21 -1.20 1.86 10.00
N LYS A 22 -0.80 1.00 10.93
CA LYS A 22 0.60 0.60 11.04
C LYS A 22 1.03 -0.13 9.77
N PHE A 23 0.20 -1.04 9.30
CA PHE A 23 0.48 -1.78 8.08
C PHE A 23 0.61 -0.83 6.88
N LEU A 24 -0.35 0.08 6.73
CA LEU A 24 -0.34 0.99 5.59
C LEU A 24 0.82 1.98 5.65
N LYS A 25 1.20 2.40 6.85
CA LYS A 25 2.37 3.26 7.00
C LYS A 25 3.63 2.52 6.55
N GLN A 26 3.76 1.27 6.94
CA GLN A 26 4.90 0.45 6.53
C GLN A 26 4.94 0.29 5.01
N VAL A 27 3.79 -0.01 4.42
CA VAL A 27 3.68 -0.15 2.97
C VAL A 27 4.07 1.16 2.28
N GLY A 28 3.53 2.28 2.75
CA GLY A 28 3.81 3.57 2.13
C GLY A 28 5.26 3.98 2.24
N VAL A 29 5.83 3.87 3.44
CA VAL A 29 7.20 4.32 3.67
C VAL A 29 8.20 3.48 2.89
N THR A 30 8.07 2.16 2.96
CA THR A 30 9.03 1.29 2.28
C THR A 30 8.88 1.34 0.77
N SER A 31 7.62 1.40 0.29
CA SER A 31 7.38 1.48 -1.14
C SER A 31 7.87 2.79 -1.72
N GLN A 32 7.71 3.88 -0.98
CA GLN A 32 8.20 5.18 -1.43
C GLN A 32 9.71 5.13 -1.67
N ARG A 33 10.46 4.54 -0.75
CA ARG A 33 11.91 4.41 -0.91
C ARG A 33 12.27 3.60 -2.13
N GLU A 34 11.56 2.50 -2.36
CA GLU A 34 11.83 1.65 -3.51
C GLU A 34 11.58 2.38 -4.81
N ILE A 35 10.47 3.11 -4.88
CA ILE A 35 10.14 3.88 -6.07
C ILE A 35 11.18 4.95 -6.34
N GLU A 36 11.52 5.73 -5.32
CA GLU A 36 12.47 6.83 -5.48
C GLU A 36 13.83 6.34 -5.91
N GLN A 37 14.30 5.25 -5.31
CA GLN A 37 15.60 4.69 -5.65
C GLN A 37 15.60 4.19 -7.10
N ALA A 38 14.55 3.47 -7.49
CA ALA A 38 14.46 2.93 -8.85
C ALA A 38 14.42 4.05 -9.90
N VAL A 39 13.68 5.12 -9.59
CA VAL A 39 13.60 6.25 -10.53
C VAL A 39 14.96 6.95 -10.65
N ARG A 40 15.62 7.22 -9.52
CA ARG A 40 16.93 7.87 -9.56
C ARG A 40 17.93 7.05 -10.34
N ASP A 41 17.95 5.75 -10.10
CA ASP A 41 18.86 4.85 -10.81
C ASP A 41 18.58 4.84 -12.32
N ALA A 42 17.31 4.85 -12.68
CA ALA A 42 16.92 4.82 -14.08
C ALA A 42 17.27 6.13 -14.79
N VAL A 43 17.12 7.26 -14.12
CA VAL A 43 17.52 8.54 -14.69
C VAL A 43 19.03 8.59 -14.84
N GLN A 44 19.76 8.16 -13.82
CA GLN A 44 21.23 8.14 -13.88
C GLN A 44 21.77 7.26 -14.99
N SER A 45 21.14 6.13 -15.21
CA SER A 45 21.61 5.19 -16.23
C SER A 45 21.08 5.52 -17.63
N GLY A 46 20.26 6.53 -17.76
CA GLY A 46 19.73 6.94 -19.06
C GLY A 46 18.47 6.20 -19.51
N LYS A 47 17.95 5.31 -18.68
CA LYS A 47 16.69 4.62 -19.02
C LYS A 47 15.51 5.58 -19.03
N LEU A 48 15.54 6.57 -18.17
CA LEU A 48 14.52 7.60 -18.09
C LEU A 48 15.13 8.96 -18.31
N LYS A 49 14.37 9.86 -18.90
CA LYS A 49 14.82 11.24 -19.13
C LYS A 49 14.51 12.16 -17.96
N GLY A 50 13.50 11.81 -17.15
CA GLY A 50 13.08 12.62 -16.03
C GLY A 50 11.79 13.36 -16.25
N ASN A 51 11.13 13.16 -17.37
CA ASN A 51 9.88 13.84 -17.68
C ASN A 51 8.73 12.87 -17.98
N GLU A 52 8.97 11.59 -17.77
CA GLU A 52 7.97 10.58 -18.08
C GLU A 52 6.91 10.49 -16.99
N LYS A 53 5.79 9.90 -17.36
CA LYS A 53 4.77 9.47 -16.41
C LYS A 53 4.81 7.95 -16.36
N LEU A 54 4.96 7.42 -15.15
CA LEU A 54 5.16 6.00 -14.97
C LEU A 54 3.93 5.36 -14.37
N PRO A 55 3.27 4.43 -15.08
CA PRO A 55 2.15 3.71 -14.48
C PRO A 55 2.65 2.83 -13.34
N ALA A 56 1.98 2.92 -12.21
CA ALA A 56 2.33 2.11 -11.05
C ALA A 56 1.08 1.41 -10.53
N LYS A 57 1.26 0.22 -10.00
CA LYS A 57 0.15 -0.56 -9.48
C LYS A 57 0.55 -1.23 -8.18
N MET A 58 -0.34 -1.16 -7.20
CA MET A 58 -0.18 -1.83 -5.93
C MET A 58 -1.32 -2.80 -5.74
N VAL A 59 -1.04 -4.00 -5.26
CA VAL A 59 -2.07 -5.00 -5.03
C VAL A 59 -2.05 -5.39 -3.57
N LEU A 60 -3.20 -5.27 -2.93
CA LEU A 60 -3.39 -5.70 -1.55
C LEU A 60 -4.16 -7.01 -1.56
N THR A 61 -3.65 -8.00 -0.86
CA THR A 61 -4.39 -9.25 -0.67
C THR A 61 -4.47 -9.60 0.79
N ILE A 62 -5.63 -10.11 1.21
CA ILE A 62 -5.83 -10.70 2.53
C ILE A 62 -6.53 -12.02 2.27
N ASP A 63 -5.74 -13.09 2.26
CA ASP A 63 -6.26 -14.38 1.80
C ASP A 63 -7.39 -14.92 2.66
N LYS A 64 -7.29 -14.75 3.96
CA LYS A 64 -8.34 -15.23 4.87
C LYS A 64 -9.68 -14.57 4.63
N LEU A 65 -9.67 -13.38 4.05
CA LEU A 65 -10.91 -12.63 3.80
C LEU A 65 -11.30 -12.64 2.33
N GLY A 66 -10.49 -13.23 1.48
CA GLY A 66 -10.75 -13.19 0.05
C GLY A 66 -10.67 -11.79 -0.52
N VAL A 67 -9.92 -10.90 0.12
CA VAL A 67 -9.80 -9.52 -0.34
C VAL A 67 -8.67 -9.42 -1.35
N ARG A 68 -8.97 -8.74 -2.46
CA ARG A 68 -7.96 -8.36 -3.44
C ARG A 68 -8.30 -6.97 -3.92
N HIS A 69 -7.41 -6.03 -3.68
CA HIS A 69 -7.65 -4.63 -4.00
C HIS A 69 -6.47 -4.07 -4.77
N GLU A 70 -6.72 -3.47 -5.91
CA GLU A 70 -5.68 -2.86 -6.74
C GLU A 70 -5.80 -1.36 -6.73
N VAL A 71 -4.65 -0.70 -6.62
CA VAL A 71 -4.57 0.75 -6.74
C VAL A 71 -3.62 1.04 -7.89
N SER A 72 -4.06 1.81 -8.87
CA SER A 72 -3.25 2.18 -10.02
C SER A 72 -3.23 3.69 -10.16
N GLU A 73 -2.05 4.24 -10.31
CA GLU A 73 -1.86 5.67 -10.50
C GLU A 73 -0.64 5.90 -11.38
N GLU A 74 -0.53 7.09 -11.92
CA GLU A 74 0.68 7.48 -12.63
C GLU A 74 1.59 8.26 -11.71
N ILE A 75 2.87 7.91 -11.73
CA ILE A 75 3.89 8.64 -11.00
C ILE A 75 4.50 9.64 -11.95
N GLU A 76 4.46 10.91 -11.57
CA GLU A 76 4.98 12.00 -12.38
C GLU A 76 6.36 12.38 -11.88
N LEU A 77 7.27 12.64 -12.83
CA LEU A 77 8.66 12.96 -12.50
C LEU A 77 8.96 14.46 -12.62
N GLU A 78 8.03 15.18 -13.21
CA GLU A 78 8.18 16.64 -13.30
C GLU A 78 6.84 17.36 -13.32
#